data_eb2928cb7a7a94c011266c811797d5ae
#
_entry.id   eb2928cb7a7a94c011266c811797d5ae
#
_cell.length_a   1.000
_cell.length_b   1.000
_cell.length_c   1.000
_cell.angle_alpha   90.00
_cell.angle_beta   90.00
_cell.angle_gamma   90.00
#
_symmetry.space_group_name_H-M   'P 1'
#
loop_
_entity.id
_entity.type
_entity.pdbx_description
1 polymer ?
#
loop_
_entity_poly.entity_id
_entity_poly.type
_entity_poly.pdbx_seq_one_letter_code
_entity_poly.pdbx_strand_id
1 'polypeptide(L)'
;DPNNYPITDWTDLILKSSAPRMTHTLSVSGGNKTVKSVATLSYDEVDGLYDGRGFQRYMFRSNNDFNINDKLSAQIDVNIRHAKSSTKNYDPFDTMRKMPAIYPATWDDGRLASGKSGSNPYGLLVAGGNSVAHSTQVAGKGSLTFKPVKGLSISGIVSPFINYQKKKAFKNSCGYTLADDPETFGGYFDSGSTWTTNSLTETRKDDYHVTSQVIANYMGTFGSHDLTVMAGFENYYMKDEELTAARDKYELTGYPYLNIGSEDFQTNSGKGSEYTSNSVFGRVIYSYAD
;
A
#
# COMPACT_ATOMS: atom_id res chain seq x y z
N ASP A 1 38.69 20.17 16.83
CA ASP A 1 37.66 21.07 16.28
C ASP A 1 36.75 20.23 15.35
N PRO A 2 35.61 19.75 15.88
CA PRO A 2 34.73 18.85 15.14
C PRO A 2 34.02 19.56 13.95
N ASN A 3 33.91 20.86 13.96
CA ASN A 3 33.28 21.60 12.88
C ASN A 3 34.19 21.70 11.64
N ASN A 4 35.50 21.88 11.86
CA ASN A 4 36.49 22.04 10.79
C ASN A 4 37.12 20.70 10.35
N TYR A 5 37.17 19.72 11.24
CA TYR A 5 37.80 18.40 11.00
C TYR A 5 36.88 17.25 11.43
N PRO A 6 35.65 17.17 10.89
CA PRO A 6 34.73 16.11 11.26
C PRO A 6 35.19 14.75 10.71
N ILE A 7 34.80 13.69 11.42
CA ILE A 7 34.83 12.32 10.92
C ILE A 7 33.41 11.77 11.11
N THR A 8 32.61 11.85 10.06
CA THR A 8 31.21 11.44 10.10
C THR A 8 31.05 10.04 9.51
N ASP A 9 30.61 9.10 10.32
CA ASP A 9 30.07 7.81 9.79
C ASP A 9 28.60 8.01 9.42
N TRP A 10 28.37 8.27 8.16
CA TRP A 10 27.04 8.52 7.61
C TRP A 10 26.12 7.31 7.73
N THR A 11 26.69 6.11 7.68
CA THR A 11 25.93 4.86 7.77
C THR A 11 25.41 4.65 9.19
N ASP A 12 26.30 4.75 10.17
CA ASP A 12 25.96 4.58 11.59
C ASP A 12 25.02 5.68 12.09
N LEU A 13 25.19 6.92 11.59
CA LEU A 13 24.36 8.05 11.94
C LEU A 13 22.90 7.94 11.40
N ILE A 14 22.72 7.37 10.21
CA ILE A 14 21.44 7.34 9.50
C ILE A 14 20.72 6.02 9.69
N LEU A 15 21.44 4.90 9.69
CA LEU A 15 20.84 3.58 9.73
C LEU A 15 20.81 3.00 11.15
N LYS A 16 19.72 2.34 11.45
CA LYS A 16 19.58 1.53 12.65
C LYS A 16 20.42 0.26 12.50
N SER A 17 20.93 -0.24 13.59
CA SER A 17 21.64 -1.54 13.64
C SER A 17 20.71 -2.73 13.32
N SER A 18 19.40 -2.57 13.49
CA SER A 18 18.40 -3.59 13.18
C SER A 18 17.06 -2.97 12.79
N ALA A 19 16.32 -3.68 11.94
CA ALA A 19 14.96 -3.35 11.54
C ALA A 19 14.07 -4.59 11.77
N PRO A 20 13.47 -4.74 12.95
CA PRO A 20 12.68 -5.91 13.29
C PRO A 20 11.43 -6.04 12.42
N ARG A 21 11.05 -7.29 12.18
CA ARG A 21 9.77 -7.65 11.57
C ARG A 21 9.04 -8.59 12.51
N MET A 22 7.77 -8.32 12.73
CA MET A 22 6.89 -9.10 13.60
C MET A 22 5.63 -9.51 12.82
N THR A 23 5.23 -10.77 12.98
CA THR A 23 3.99 -11.30 12.40
C THR A 23 3.27 -12.14 13.44
N HIS A 24 2.01 -11.83 13.69
CA HIS A 24 1.12 -12.60 14.53
C HIS A 24 -0.06 -13.10 13.72
N THR A 25 -0.37 -14.38 13.80
CA THR A 25 -1.51 -14.97 13.09
C THR A 25 -2.30 -15.88 14.02
N LEU A 26 -3.60 -15.65 14.07
CA LEU A 26 -4.56 -16.50 14.75
C LEU A 26 -5.51 -17.09 13.71
N SER A 27 -5.62 -18.41 13.67
CA SER A 27 -6.56 -19.11 12.80
C SER A 27 -7.50 -20.00 13.61
N VAL A 28 -8.76 -19.94 13.27
CA VAL A 28 -9.81 -20.80 13.85
C VAL A 28 -10.55 -21.47 12.70
N SER A 29 -10.70 -22.78 12.79
CA SER A 29 -11.46 -23.55 11.80
C SER A 29 -12.41 -24.51 12.49
N GLY A 30 -13.56 -24.73 11.87
CA GLY A 30 -14.56 -25.66 12.38
C GLY A 30 -15.62 -25.95 11.33
N GLY A 31 -16.44 -26.94 11.62
CA GLY A 31 -17.53 -27.23 10.72
C GLY A 31 -18.15 -28.62 10.96
N ASN A 32 -19.16 -28.88 10.17
CA ASN A 32 -19.87 -30.11 10.06
C ASN A 32 -20.17 -30.46 8.60
N LYS A 33 -21.11 -31.37 8.33
CA LYS A 33 -21.50 -31.76 6.98
C LYS A 33 -22.16 -30.58 6.18
N THR A 34 -22.83 -29.67 6.90
CA THR A 34 -23.59 -28.56 6.31
C THR A 34 -22.77 -27.31 6.17
N VAL A 35 -21.91 -26.98 7.15
CA VAL A 35 -21.13 -25.75 7.18
C VAL A 35 -19.68 -26.08 7.51
N LYS A 36 -18.75 -25.51 6.75
CA LYS A 36 -17.31 -25.49 7.05
C LYS A 36 -16.83 -24.05 7.00
N SER A 37 -16.11 -23.64 8.04
CA SER A 37 -15.63 -22.26 8.16
C SER A 37 -14.18 -22.22 8.62
N VAL A 38 -13.42 -21.29 8.06
CA VAL A 38 -12.08 -20.93 8.50
C VAL A 38 -12.02 -19.42 8.63
N ALA A 39 -11.59 -18.92 9.76
CA ALA A 39 -11.32 -17.51 9.98
C ALA A 39 -9.86 -17.30 10.40
N THR A 40 -9.20 -16.29 9.84
CA THR A 40 -7.81 -15.94 10.15
C THR A 40 -7.72 -14.44 10.41
N LEU A 41 -7.07 -14.07 11.50
CA LEU A 41 -6.69 -12.71 11.83
C LEU A 41 -5.16 -12.63 11.85
N SER A 42 -4.58 -11.67 11.13
CA SER A 42 -3.14 -11.47 11.08
C SER A 42 -2.79 -10.01 11.34
N TYR A 43 -1.68 -9.82 12.06
CA TYR A 43 -1.01 -8.52 12.25
C TYR A 43 0.43 -8.66 11.79
N ASP A 44 0.87 -7.74 10.94
CA ASP A 44 2.26 -7.61 10.52
C ASP A 44 2.76 -6.21 10.86
N GLU A 45 3.97 -6.14 11.38
CA GLU A 45 4.72 -4.91 11.58
C GLU A 45 6.13 -5.06 11.06
N VAL A 46 6.59 -4.05 10.33
CA VAL A 46 7.95 -4.01 9.75
C VAL A 46 8.52 -2.63 10.03
N ASP A 47 9.60 -2.58 10.77
CA ASP A 47 10.37 -1.35 10.95
C ASP A 47 11.29 -1.11 9.75
N GLY A 48 11.54 0.17 9.47
CA GLY A 48 12.51 0.57 8.47
C GLY A 48 13.92 0.67 9.04
N LEU A 49 14.91 0.60 8.17
CA LEU A 49 16.33 0.75 8.51
C LEU A 49 16.71 2.16 8.98
N TYR A 50 15.83 3.14 8.84
CA TYR A 50 16.00 4.50 9.39
C TYR A 50 14.69 5.00 10.00
N ASP A 51 14.78 6.02 10.84
CA ASP A 51 13.64 6.55 11.58
C ASP A 51 12.54 7.12 10.67
N GLY A 52 11.28 6.92 11.08
CA GLY A 52 10.12 7.40 10.37
C GLY A 52 9.70 6.52 9.18
N ARG A 53 10.42 5.44 8.87
CA ARG A 53 10.00 4.41 7.91
C ARG A 53 9.44 3.21 8.65
N GLY A 54 8.23 2.79 8.26
CA GLY A 54 7.60 1.62 8.87
C GLY A 54 6.35 1.21 8.12
N PHE A 55 5.92 -0.01 8.37
CA PHE A 55 4.73 -0.60 7.77
C PHE A 55 3.97 -1.42 8.81
N GLN A 56 2.66 -1.24 8.89
CA GLN A 56 1.76 -2.02 9.73
C GLN A 56 0.58 -2.50 8.89
N ARG A 57 0.15 -3.75 9.12
CA ARG A 57 -0.98 -4.34 8.41
C ARG A 57 -1.81 -5.22 9.32
N TYR A 58 -3.11 -5.00 9.30
CA TYR A 58 -4.12 -5.89 9.84
C TYR A 58 -4.85 -6.58 8.70
N MET A 59 -5.06 -7.88 8.82
CA MET A 59 -5.77 -8.66 7.82
C MET A 59 -6.74 -9.62 8.51
N PHE A 60 -7.99 -9.60 8.06
CA PHE A 60 -9.01 -10.57 8.41
C PHE A 60 -9.43 -11.33 7.16
N ARG A 61 -9.44 -12.66 7.23
CA ARG A 61 -9.97 -13.53 6.19
C ARG A 61 -10.96 -14.50 6.78
N SER A 62 -12.08 -14.71 6.11
CA SER A 62 -13.07 -15.74 6.42
C SER A 62 -13.47 -16.45 5.14
N ASN A 63 -13.40 -17.79 5.17
CA ASN A 63 -13.85 -18.65 4.08
C ASN A 63 -14.91 -19.59 4.64
N ASN A 64 -16.07 -19.63 3.99
CA ASN A 64 -17.22 -20.37 4.48
C ASN A 64 -17.86 -21.14 3.33
N ASP A 65 -17.95 -22.47 3.50
CA ASP A 65 -18.64 -23.37 2.57
C ASP A 65 -19.92 -23.86 3.21
N PHE A 66 -21.01 -23.80 2.47
CA PHE A 66 -22.34 -24.20 2.89
C PHE A 66 -22.88 -25.29 1.97
N ASN A 67 -23.10 -26.49 2.48
CA ASN A 67 -23.83 -27.56 1.77
C ASN A 67 -25.30 -27.50 2.21
N ILE A 68 -26.13 -26.78 1.45
CA ILE A 68 -27.53 -26.53 1.77
C ILE A 68 -28.35 -27.84 1.63
N ASN A 69 -28.11 -28.57 0.54
CA ASN A 69 -28.59 -29.90 0.29
C ASN A 69 -27.75 -30.56 -0.83
N ASP A 70 -28.10 -31.78 -1.24
CA ASP A 70 -27.36 -32.58 -2.25
C ASP A 70 -27.24 -31.88 -3.61
N LYS A 71 -28.13 -30.93 -3.90
CA LYS A 71 -28.18 -30.20 -5.17
C LYS A 71 -27.70 -28.75 -5.08
N LEU A 72 -27.60 -28.20 -3.89
CA LEU A 72 -27.34 -26.76 -3.72
C LEU A 72 -26.23 -26.55 -2.68
N SER A 73 -25.18 -25.82 -3.08
CA SER A 73 -24.12 -25.37 -2.18
C SER A 73 -23.81 -23.89 -2.44
N ALA A 74 -23.36 -23.22 -1.40
CA ALA A 74 -22.91 -21.83 -1.46
C ALA A 74 -21.53 -21.69 -0.84
N GLN A 75 -20.78 -20.66 -1.28
CA GLN A 75 -19.50 -20.26 -0.70
C GLN A 75 -19.52 -18.76 -0.47
N ILE A 76 -19.04 -18.32 0.68
CA ILE A 76 -18.88 -16.89 1.03
C ILE A 76 -17.48 -16.71 1.58
N ASP A 77 -16.67 -15.95 0.86
CA ASP A 77 -15.32 -15.57 1.25
C ASP A 77 -15.25 -14.05 1.46
N VAL A 78 -14.59 -13.64 2.54
CA VAL A 78 -14.35 -12.23 2.85
C VAL A 78 -12.88 -12.05 3.20
N ASN A 79 -12.27 -11.01 2.66
CA ASN A 79 -10.91 -10.59 2.98
C ASN A 79 -10.91 -9.07 3.22
N ILE A 80 -10.54 -8.66 4.44
CA ILE A 80 -10.40 -7.27 4.82
C ILE A 80 -8.93 -7.04 5.18
N ARG A 81 -8.34 -6.02 4.59
CA ARG A 81 -6.95 -5.63 4.83
C ARG A 81 -6.89 -4.13 5.10
N HIS A 82 -6.31 -3.75 6.23
CA HIS A 82 -5.94 -2.37 6.51
C HIS A 82 -4.43 -2.27 6.68
N ALA A 83 -3.80 -1.38 5.91
CA ALA A 83 -2.36 -1.15 5.98
C ALA A 83 -2.06 0.34 6.20
N LYS A 84 -1.05 0.60 7.02
CA LYS A 84 -0.44 1.91 7.22
C LYS A 84 1.03 1.83 6.82
N SER A 85 1.46 2.75 5.96
CA SER A 85 2.87 2.91 5.58
C SER A 85 3.31 4.31 5.95
N SER A 86 4.42 4.41 6.67
CA SER A 86 5.07 5.68 7.00
C SER A 86 6.41 5.73 6.29
N THR A 87 6.74 6.87 5.69
CA THR A 87 8.03 7.10 5.04
C THR A 87 8.47 8.54 5.29
N LYS A 88 9.76 8.79 5.23
CA LYS A 88 10.27 10.15 5.08
C LYS A 88 10.05 10.64 3.65
N ASN A 89 9.98 11.95 3.46
CA ASN A 89 9.92 12.53 2.11
C ASN A 89 11.26 12.50 1.38
N TYR A 90 12.32 12.08 2.05
CA TYR A 90 13.66 11.93 1.54
C TYR A 90 14.16 10.49 1.76
N ASP A 91 14.77 9.90 0.73
CA ASP A 91 15.46 8.61 0.81
C ASP A 91 16.97 8.84 0.90
N PRO A 92 17.63 8.49 2.03
CA PRO A 92 19.03 8.84 2.25
C PRO A 92 20.02 7.91 1.54
N PHE A 93 19.61 6.73 1.08
CA PHE A 93 20.52 5.63 0.70
C PHE A 93 21.53 5.99 -0.39
N ASP A 94 21.11 6.69 -1.42
CA ASP A 94 22.00 7.02 -2.54
C ASP A 94 23.01 8.10 -2.15
N THR A 95 22.55 9.15 -1.50
CA THR A 95 23.41 10.27 -1.07
C THR A 95 24.35 9.84 0.07
N MET A 96 23.86 9.12 1.06
CA MET A 96 24.64 8.63 2.20
C MET A 96 25.88 7.84 1.76
N ARG A 97 25.71 6.92 0.81
CA ARG A 97 26.83 6.09 0.30
C ARG A 97 27.89 6.87 -0.46
N LYS A 98 27.56 8.04 -0.98
CA LYS A 98 28.45 8.92 -1.76
C LYS A 98 29.03 10.06 -0.93
N MET A 99 28.58 10.20 0.32
CA MET A 99 28.98 11.31 1.18
C MET A 99 30.32 11.01 1.87
N PRO A 100 31.38 11.81 1.61
CA PRO A 100 32.67 11.64 2.30
C PRO A 100 32.56 11.94 3.80
N ALA A 101 33.34 11.23 4.61
CA ALA A 101 33.35 11.37 6.07
C ALA A 101 33.86 12.73 6.58
N ILE A 102 34.56 13.49 5.74
CA ILE A 102 35.10 14.80 6.07
C ILE A 102 34.07 15.94 6.12
N TYR A 103 32.80 15.65 5.82
CA TYR A 103 31.73 16.63 5.91
C TYR A 103 30.89 16.42 7.16
N PRO A 104 30.57 17.48 7.93
CA PRO A 104 29.76 17.36 9.13
C PRO A 104 28.28 17.14 8.78
N ALA A 105 27.61 16.30 9.52
CA ALA A 105 26.14 16.17 9.49
C ALA A 105 25.46 17.21 10.38
N THR A 106 26.07 17.46 11.55
CA THR A 106 25.67 18.49 12.51
C THR A 106 26.90 19.27 12.95
N TRP A 107 26.70 20.50 13.37
CA TRP A 107 27.70 21.25 14.11
C TRP A 107 27.83 20.69 15.51
N ASP A 108 28.88 21.11 16.24
CA ASP A 108 29.16 20.64 17.59
C ASP A 108 28.07 21.01 18.62
N ASP A 109 27.26 22.03 18.34
CA ASP A 109 26.09 22.43 19.11
C ASP A 109 24.79 21.65 18.73
N GLY A 110 24.86 20.71 17.79
CA GLY A 110 23.74 19.87 17.36
C GLY A 110 22.87 20.46 16.24
N ARG A 111 23.14 21.71 15.79
CA ARG A 111 22.45 22.28 14.61
C ARG A 111 22.83 21.53 13.35
N LEU A 112 21.92 21.48 12.37
CA LEU A 112 22.21 20.85 11.09
C LEU A 112 23.31 21.60 10.33
N ALA A 113 24.33 20.85 9.90
CA ALA A 113 25.44 21.38 9.14
C ALA A 113 25.15 21.32 7.62
N SER A 114 25.96 22.06 6.85
CA SER A 114 25.82 22.12 5.39
C SER A 114 26.03 20.77 4.67
N GLY A 115 26.73 19.83 5.30
CA GLY A 115 27.23 18.65 4.59
C GLY A 115 28.17 19.04 3.43
N LYS A 116 28.10 18.32 2.33
CA LYS A 116 28.90 18.63 1.13
C LYS A 116 28.15 19.63 0.26
N SER A 117 28.53 20.91 0.31
CA SER A 117 27.94 21.97 -0.51
C SER A 117 26.41 22.06 -0.42
N GLY A 118 25.87 21.92 0.78
CA GLY A 118 24.42 21.90 1.02
C GLY A 118 23.76 20.53 0.87
N SER A 119 24.50 19.49 0.52
CA SER A 119 23.96 18.13 0.49
C SER A 119 24.22 17.45 1.85
N ASN A 120 23.17 17.28 2.63
CA ASN A 120 23.21 16.64 3.93
C ASN A 120 22.10 15.59 4.04
N PRO A 121 22.39 14.30 3.83
CA PRO A 121 21.37 13.25 3.86
C PRO A 121 20.76 13.05 5.24
N TYR A 122 21.50 13.30 6.33
CA TYR A 122 20.97 13.27 7.68
C TYR A 122 20.02 14.44 7.93
N GLY A 123 20.42 15.65 7.55
CA GLY A 123 19.61 16.85 7.71
C GLY A 123 18.26 16.73 6.99
N LEU A 124 18.26 16.26 5.74
CA LEU A 124 17.05 16.02 4.96
C LEU A 124 16.19 14.90 5.55
N LEU A 125 16.79 13.83 6.06
CA LEU A 125 16.07 12.73 6.69
C LEU A 125 15.34 13.20 7.96
N VAL A 126 16.01 13.99 8.81
CA VAL A 126 15.46 14.46 10.07
C VAL A 126 14.42 15.55 9.87
N ALA A 127 14.75 16.56 9.05
CA ALA A 127 13.95 17.78 8.91
C ALA A 127 12.97 17.76 7.73
N GLY A 128 13.16 16.92 6.72
CA GLY A 128 12.42 16.95 5.43
C GLY A 128 10.94 16.59 5.50
N GLY A 129 10.44 16.17 6.66
CA GLY A 129 9.04 15.83 6.87
C GLY A 129 8.69 14.38 6.49
N ASN A 130 7.42 14.06 6.58
CA ASN A 130 6.93 12.69 6.52
C ASN A 130 5.78 12.53 5.53
N SER A 131 5.65 11.30 5.01
CA SER A 131 4.50 10.84 4.24
C SER A 131 3.87 9.63 4.94
N VAL A 132 2.57 9.68 5.17
CA VAL A 132 1.79 8.58 5.73
C VAL A 132 0.70 8.18 4.75
N ALA A 133 0.64 6.91 4.43
CA ALA A 133 -0.39 6.34 3.58
C ALA A 133 -1.18 5.26 4.34
N HIS A 134 -2.48 5.30 4.20
CA HIS A 134 -3.40 4.26 4.64
C HIS A 134 -4.07 3.63 3.43
N SER A 135 -4.21 2.30 3.43
CA SER A 135 -4.97 1.56 2.43
C SER A 135 -5.90 0.59 3.14
N THR A 136 -7.17 0.64 2.77
CA THR A 136 -8.19 -0.30 3.26
C THR A 136 -8.79 -1.03 2.08
N GLN A 137 -8.58 -2.34 2.03
CA GLN A 137 -9.10 -3.22 0.99
C GLN A 137 -10.16 -4.12 1.58
N VAL A 138 -11.28 -4.25 0.88
CA VAL A 138 -12.34 -5.20 1.17
C VAL A 138 -12.59 -6.00 -0.11
N ALA A 139 -12.33 -7.31 -0.05
CA ALA A 139 -12.61 -8.23 -1.12
C ALA A 139 -13.62 -9.28 -0.65
N GLY A 140 -14.57 -9.59 -1.48
CA GLY A 140 -15.57 -10.62 -1.23
C GLY A 140 -15.65 -11.60 -2.40
N LYS A 141 -16.16 -12.78 -2.13
CA LYS A 141 -16.65 -13.72 -3.14
C LYS A 141 -17.90 -14.39 -2.59
N GLY A 142 -18.98 -14.30 -3.33
CA GLY A 142 -20.18 -15.09 -3.13
C GLY A 142 -20.36 -16.03 -4.30
N SER A 143 -20.57 -17.32 -4.07
CA SER A 143 -20.94 -18.26 -5.10
C SER A 143 -22.10 -19.16 -4.68
N LEU A 144 -22.96 -19.47 -5.63
CA LEU A 144 -24.05 -20.42 -5.48
C LEU A 144 -23.92 -21.45 -6.60
N THR A 145 -23.82 -22.72 -6.22
CA THR A 145 -23.71 -23.85 -7.16
C THR A 145 -24.94 -24.73 -7.07
N PHE A 146 -25.60 -24.91 -8.21
CA PHE A 146 -26.76 -25.77 -8.38
C PHE A 146 -26.40 -26.99 -9.23
N LYS A 147 -26.76 -28.21 -8.76
CA LYS A 147 -26.54 -29.49 -9.41
C LYS A 147 -27.89 -30.12 -9.78
N PRO A 148 -28.51 -29.74 -10.90
CA PRO A 148 -29.87 -30.21 -11.28
C PRO A 148 -29.94 -31.71 -11.53
N VAL A 149 -28.94 -32.24 -12.21
CA VAL A 149 -28.83 -33.68 -12.60
C VAL A 149 -27.39 -34.16 -12.39
N LYS A 150 -27.20 -35.49 -12.37
CA LYS A 150 -25.87 -36.08 -12.25
C LYS A 150 -24.95 -35.58 -13.38
N GLY A 151 -23.74 -35.16 -13.00
CA GLY A 151 -22.73 -34.67 -13.94
C GLY A 151 -22.84 -33.17 -14.26
N LEU A 152 -23.98 -32.51 -14.10
CA LEU A 152 -24.16 -31.08 -14.41
C LEU A 152 -24.12 -30.24 -13.15
N SER A 153 -23.29 -29.18 -13.17
CA SER A 153 -23.29 -28.12 -12.16
C SER A 153 -23.33 -26.75 -12.84
N ILE A 154 -24.11 -25.83 -12.28
CA ILE A 154 -24.21 -24.44 -12.70
C ILE A 154 -23.87 -23.55 -11.52
N SER A 155 -22.89 -22.68 -11.65
CA SER A 155 -22.43 -21.79 -10.60
C SER A 155 -22.60 -20.33 -11.01
N GLY A 156 -23.24 -19.54 -10.14
CA GLY A 156 -23.22 -18.07 -10.19
C GLY A 156 -22.21 -17.56 -9.17
N ILE A 157 -21.33 -16.64 -9.58
CA ILE A 157 -20.24 -16.12 -8.75
C ILE A 157 -20.24 -14.60 -8.87
N VAL A 158 -20.11 -13.90 -7.73
CA VAL A 158 -19.90 -12.46 -7.67
C VAL A 158 -18.73 -12.17 -6.74
N SER A 159 -17.75 -11.42 -7.25
CA SER A 159 -16.52 -11.10 -6.53
C SER A 159 -16.28 -9.58 -6.53
N PRO A 160 -16.83 -8.83 -5.55
CA PRO A 160 -16.57 -7.42 -5.38
C PRO A 160 -15.20 -7.19 -4.73
N PHE A 161 -14.57 -6.09 -5.12
CA PHE A 161 -13.34 -5.57 -4.52
C PHE A 161 -13.44 -4.05 -4.39
N ILE A 162 -13.05 -3.53 -3.23
CA ILE A 162 -13.00 -2.11 -2.94
C ILE A 162 -11.65 -1.83 -2.28
N ASN A 163 -10.99 -0.75 -2.70
CA ASN A 163 -9.75 -0.29 -2.09
C ASN A 163 -9.79 1.23 -1.93
N TYR A 164 -9.78 1.69 -0.69
CA TYR A 164 -9.68 3.09 -0.32
C TYR A 164 -8.26 3.41 0.09
N GLN A 165 -7.64 4.38 -0.57
CA GLN A 165 -6.31 4.86 -0.22
C GLN A 165 -6.37 6.32 0.19
N LYS A 166 -5.60 6.64 1.24
CA LYS A 166 -5.44 7.98 1.75
C LYS A 166 -3.95 8.21 2.00
N LYS A 167 -3.37 9.18 1.31
CA LYS A 167 -1.98 9.58 1.52
C LYS A 167 -1.93 11.04 1.95
N LYS A 168 -1.10 11.31 2.95
CA LYS A 168 -0.80 12.64 3.43
C LYS A 168 0.72 12.80 3.49
N ALA A 169 1.27 13.73 2.73
CA ALA A 169 2.69 14.02 2.68
C ALA A 169 2.91 15.48 3.05
N PHE A 170 3.54 15.70 4.20
CA PHE A 170 3.97 17.04 4.63
C PHE A 170 5.47 17.16 4.47
N LYS A 171 5.89 18.03 3.56
CA LYS A 171 7.29 18.37 3.30
C LYS A 171 7.62 19.68 4.02
N ASN A 172 8.72 19.70 4.73
CA ASN A 172 9.24 20.94 5.34
C ASN A 172 10.20 21.66 4.39
N SER A 173 10.34 22.96 4.55
CA SER A 173 11.54 23.65 4.11
C SER A 173 12.70 23.26 5.01
N CYS A 174 13.86 22.98 4.44
CA CYS A 174 15.02 22.50 5.17
C CYS A 174 16.27 23.24 4.77
N GLY A 175 16.96 23.76 5.76
CA GLY A 175 18.20 24.50 5.58
C GLY A 175 19.16 24.27 6.75
N TYR A 176 20.30 24.92 6.67
CA TYR A 176 21.36 24.90 7.67
C TYR A 176 21.81 26.32 8.02
N THR A 177 22.44 26.48 9.16
CA THR A 177 23.09 27.72 9.60
C THR A 177 24.61 27.61 9.49
N LEU A 178 25.32 28.71 9.59
CA LEU A 178 26.79 28.70 9.57
C LEU A 178 27.36 28.11 10.86
N ALA A 179 28.55 27.53 10.80
CA ALA A 179 29.21 26.93 11.97
C ALA A 179 29.47 27.96 13.08
N ASP A 180 30.00 29.11 12.69
CA ASP A 180 30.44 30.15 13.63
C ASP A 180 29.35 31.17 13.97
N ASP A 181 28.21 31.15 13.27
CA ASP A 181 27.11 32.08 13.49
C ASP A 181 25.75 31.35 13.37
N PRO A 182 25.16 30.99 14.51
CA PRO A 182 23.88 30.28 14.58
C PRO A 182 22.68 31.09 14.05
N GLU A 183 22.77 32.42 14.04
CA GLU A 183 21.70 33.29 13.59
C GLU A 183 21.72 33.50 12.07
N THR A 184 22.87 33.26 11.42
CA THR A 184 22.99 33.42 9.98
C THR A 184 22.57 32.16 9.24
N PHE A 185 21.53 32.31 8.39
CA PHE A 185 21.07 31.26 7.49
C PHE A 185 22.11 30.98 6.41
N GLY A 186 22.64 29.76 6.38
CA GLY A 186 23.67 29.33 5.44
C GLY A 186 23.14 28.94 4.07
N GLY A 187 21.91 28.40 4.02
CA GLY A 187 21.27 27.96 2.78
C GLY A 187 20.28 26.83 2.95
N TYR A 188 19.54 26.52 1.90
CA TYR A 188 18.70 25.33 1.85
C TYR A 188 19.51 24.11 1.43
N PHE A 189 19.09 22.92 1.92
CA PHE A 189 19.68 21.68 1.46
C PHE A 189 19.36 21.40 0.00
N ASP A 190 20.28 20.65 -0.67
CA ASP A 190 20.19 20.27 -2.08
C ASP A 190 19.84 21.46 -2.98
N SER A 191 20.68 22.44 -3.03
CA SER A 191 20.68 23.71 -3.82
C SER A 191 19.64 23.87 -4.96
N GLY A 192 18.72 22.93 -5.11
CA GLY A 192 17.55 22.97 -5.98
C GLY A 192 16.33 23.50 -5.24
N SER A 193 15.28 23.83 -5.96
CA SER A 193 14.04 24.43 -5.45
C SER A 193 13.21 23.50 -4.52
N THR A 194 13.60 22.24 -4.35
CA THR A 194 12.76 21.21 -3.71
C THR A 194 12.52 21.46 -2.21
N TRP A 195 13.52 21.95 -1.48
CA TRP A 195 13.48 22.11 -0.02
C TRP A 195 13.37 23.56 0.46
N THR A 196 13.09 24.47 -0.45
CA THR A 196 12.94 25.90 -0.14
C THR A 196 11.59 26.27 0.45
N THR A 197 10.56 25.46 0.20
CA THR A 197 9.19 25.74 0.61
C THR A 197 8.55 24.49 1.21
N ASN A 198 7.87 24.66 2.33
CA ASN A 198 7.06 23.62 2.91
C ASN A 198 5.74 23.44 2.16
N SER A 199 5.23 22.22 2.15
CA SER A 199 3.98 21.88 1.45
C SER A 199 3.28 20.71 2.06
N LEU A 200 1.95 20.69 1.96
CA LEU A 200 1.12 19.53 2.24
C LEU A 200 0.46 19.06 0.96
N THR A 201 0.60 17.78 0.67
CA THR A 201 -0.16 17.10 -0.39
C THR A 201 -1.01 16.01 0.22
N GLU A 202 -2.31 16.03 -0.06
CA GLU A 202 -3.26 14.97 0.28
C GLU A 202 -3.77 14.32 -0.99
N THR A 203 -3.70 12.99 -1.05
CA THR A 203 -4.26 12.19 -2.14
C THR A 203 -5.29 11.22 -1.59
N ARG A 204 -6.42 11.10 -2.28
CA ARG A 204 -7.47 10.11 -2.06
C ARG A 204 -7.60 9.30 -3.35
N LYS A 205 -7.61 8.00 -3.23
CA LYS A 205 -7.83 7.10 -4.35
C LYS A 205 -8.83 6.01 -3.95
N ASP A 206 -9.86 5.86 -4.76
CA ASP A 206 -10.91 4.88 -4.62
C ASP A 206 -10.87 3.95 -5.83
N ASP A 207 -10.62 2.65 -5.60
CA ASP A 207 -10.68 1.59 -6.60
C ASP A 207 -11.86 0.69 -6.28
N TYR A 208 -12.73 0.48 -7.22
CA TYR A 208 -13.83 -0.47 -7.15
C TYR A 208 -13.82 -1.36 -8.37
N HIS A 209 -13.90 -2.66 -8.18
CA HIS A 209 -14.22 -3.57 -9.27
C HIS A 209 -15.09 -4.74 -8.81
N VAL A 210 -15.84 -5.29 -9.74
CA VAL A 210 -16.66 -6.47 -9.52
C VAL A 210 -16.54 -7.42 -10.71
N THR A 211 -16.29 -8.69 -10.41
CA THR A 211 -16.36 -9.77 -11.39
C THR A 211 -17.62 -10.59 -11.12
N SER A 212 -18.45 -10.75 -12.13
CA SER A 212 -19.65 -11.59 -12.07
C SER A 212 -19.53 -12.70 -13.11
N GLN A 213 -19.74 -13.96 -12.70
CA GLN A 213 -19.58 -15.11 -13.58
C GLN A 213 -20.78 -16.05 -13.47
N VAL A 214 -21.12 -16.67 -14.59
CA VAL A 214 -21.98 -17.86 -14.65
C VAL A 214 -21.20 -18.96 -15.35
N ILE A 215 -21.02 -20.11 -14.69
CA ILE A 215 -20.22 -21.22 -15.20
C ILE A 215 -21.06 -22.48 -15.13
N ALA A 216 -21.19 -23.16 -16.26
CA ALA A 216 -21.80 -24.50 -16.37
C ALA A 216 -20.72 -25.55 -16.63
N ASN A 217 -20.69 -26.60 -15.83
CA ASN A 217 -19.79 -27.75 -16.03
C ASN A 217 -20.61 -29.03 -16.15
N TYR A 218 -20.25 -29.84 -17.14
CA TYR A 218 -20.80 -31.18 -17.30
C TYR A 218 -19.66 -32.20 -17.31
N MET A 219 -19.83 -33.29 -16.55
CA MET A 219 -18.93 -34.43 -16.53
C MET A 219 -19.76 -35.70 -16.69
N GLY A 220 -19.41 -36.50 -17.68
CA GLY A 220 -20.11 -37.77 -17.96
C GLY A 220 -19.19 -38.84 -18.51
N THR A 221 -19.42 -40.07 -18.06
CA THR A 221 -18.75 -41.27 -18.53
C THR A 221 -19.74 -42.09 -19.35
N PHE A 222 -19.39 -42.43 -20.58
CA PHE A 222 -20.20 -43.16 -21.54
C PHE A 222 -19.43 -44.39 -22.08
N GLY A 223 -19.52 -45.47 -21.33
CA GLY A 223 -18.69 -46.66 -21.61
C GLY A 223 -17.22 -46.35 -21.31
N SER A 224 -16.35 -46.45 -22.30
CA SER A 224 -14.92 -46.10 -22.21
C SER A 224 -14.62 -44.63 -22.56
N HIS A 225 -15.64 -43.81 -22.70
CA HIS A 225 -15.48 -42.39 -23.05
C HIS A 225 -15.77 -41.49 -21.83
N ASP A 226 -14.82 -40.68 -21.45
CA ASP A 226 -14.99 -39.64 -20.43
C ASP A 226 -15.03 -38.27 -21.11
N LEU A 227 -16.03 -37.48 -20.78
CA LEU A 227 -16.26 -36.17 -21.33
C LEU A 227 -16.44 -35.14 -20.22
N THR A 228 -15.62 -34.08 -20.24
CA THR A 228 -15.82 -32.90 -19.41
C THR A 228 -15.98 -31.67 -20.31
N VAL A 229 -17.09 -30.96 -20.12
CA VAL A 229 -17.40 -29.73 -20.86
C VAL A 229 -17.63 -28.61 -19.83
N MET A 230 -17.03 -27.46 -20.09
CA MET A 230 -17.27 -26.23 -19.36
C MET A 230 -17.63 -25.13 -20.34
N ALA A 231 -18.62 -24.33 -19.98
CA ALA A 231 -18.97 -23.08 -20.66
C ALA A 231 -19.20 -22.00 -19.60
N GLY A 232 -18.74 -20.80 -19.87
CA GLY A 232 -18.87 -19.70 -18.92
C GLY A 232 -19.04 -18.35 -19.59
N PHE A 233 -19.67 -17.46 -18.86
CA PHE A 233 -19.78 -16.04 -19.15
C PHE A 233 -19.25 -15.26 -17.96
N GLU A 234 -18.48 -14.19 -18.23
CA GLU A 234 -17.96 -13.27 -17.24
C GLU A 234 -18.26 -11.84 -17.65
N ASN A 235 -18.69 -11.05 -16.68
CA ASN A 235 -18.70 -9.60 -16.74
C ASN A 235 -17.72 -9.07 -15.71
N TYR A 236 -16.82 -8.21 -16.14
CA TYR A 236 -15.91 -7.45 -15.29
C TYR A 236 -16.25 -5.98 -15.42
N TYR A 237 -16.40 -5.30 -14.29
CA TYR A 237 -16.58 -3.85 -14.18
C TYR A 237 -15.55 -3.28 -13.22
N MET A 238 -14.93 -2.18 -13.60
CA MET A 238 -13.96 -1.44 -12.78
C MET A 238 -14.25 0.06 -12.87
N LYS A 239 -14.10 0.74 -11.73
CA LYS A 239 -14.09 2.20 -11.63
C LYS A 239 -12.99 2.61 -10.66
N ASP A 240 -12.13 3.53 -11.08
CA ASP A 240 -11.15 4.19 -10.22
C ASP A 240 -11.28 5.71 -10.28
N GLU A 241 -11.09 6.35 -9.13
CA GLU A 241 -11.09 7.79 -8.97
C GLU A 241 -9.93 8.22 -8.08
N GLU A 242 -9.27 9.31 -8.45
CA GLU A 242 -8.18 9.89 -7.68
C GLU A 242 -8.39 11.40 -7.57
N LEU A 243 -8.29 11.92 -6.34
CA LEU A 243 -8.27 13.34 -6.03
C LEU A 243 -6.99 13.66 -5.29
N THR A 244 -6.27 14.67 -5.76
CA THR A 244 -5.10 15.23 -5.09
C THR A 244 -5.34 16.72 -4.85
N ALA A 245 -5.02 17.17 -3.63
CA ALA A 245 -5.02 18.57 -3.26
C ALA A 245 -3.75 18.91 -2.51
N ALA A 246 -3.19 20.09 -2.77
CA ALA A 246 -1.99 20.55 -2.09
C ALA A 246 -2.05 22.05 -1.81
N ARG A 247 -1.35 22.47 -0.76
CA ARG A 247 -1.03 23.87 -0.46
C ARG A 247 0.41 23.97 0.00
N ASP A 248 1.01 25.10 -0.30
CA ASP A 248 2.37 25.45 0.13
C ASP A 248 2.34 26.57 1.17
N LYS A 249 3.52 26.95 1.67
CA LYS A 249 3.77 28.09 2.57
C LYS A 249 2.95 28.01 3.87
N TYR A 250 3.21 26.96 4.64
CA TYR A 250 2.65 26.77 5.98
C TYR A 250 3.44 27.59 6.99
N GLU A 251 2.77 28.45 7.76
CA GLU A 251 3.35 29.11 8.92
C GLU A 251 3.41 28.17 10.13
N LEU A 252 2.37 27.32 10.28
CA LEU A 252 2.26 26.34 11.37
C LEU A 252 2.56 24.93 10.87
N THR A 253 3.81 24.51 10.94
CA THR A 253 4.25 23.20 10.43
C THR A 253 3.79 22.01 11.29
N GLY A 254 3.41 22.24 12.55
CA GLY A 254 2.87 21.21 13.45
C GLY A 254 1.42 20.81 13.17
N TYR A 255 0.71 21.55 12.29
CA TYR A 255 -0.71 21.31 11.97
C TYR A 255 -0.89 21.07 10.47
N PRO A 256 -0.65 19.86 9.97
CA PRO A 256 -0.68 19.56 8.55
C PRO A 256 -2.13 19.39 8.03
N TYR A 257 -2.90 20.46 7.97
CA TYR A 257 -4.22 20.53 7.36
C TYR A 257 -4.21 21.52 6.21
N LEU A 258 -4.90 21.20 5.11
CA LEU A 258 -4.88 22.02 3.89
C LEU A 258 -5.30 23.47 4.14
N ASN A 259 -6.29 23.70 4.98
CA ASN A 259 -6.80 25.05 5.26
C ASN A 259 -5.83 25.95 6.06
N ILE A 260 -4.75 25.40 6.59
CA ILE A 260 -3.69 26.18 7.31
C ILE A 260 -2.63 26.71 6.32
N GLY A 261 -2.47 26.06 5.15
CA GLY A 261 -1.57 26.53 4.10
C GLY A 261 -2.11 27.74 3.36
N SER A 262 -1.24 28.45 2.68
CA SER A 262 -1.59 29.67 1.93
C SER A 262 -2.68 29.40 0.89
N GLU A 263 -3.62 30.31 0.78
CA GLU A 263 -4.68 30.27 -0.25
C GLU A 263 -4.14 30.62 -1.64
N ASP A 264 -3.07 31.41 -1.72
CA ASP A 264 -2.44 31.81 -2.99
C ASP A 264 -1.63 30.67 -3.64
N PHE A 265 -1.27 29.63 -2.87
CA PHE A 265 -0.44 28.51 -3.30
C PHE A 265 -1.17 27.18 -3.13
N GLN A 266 -2.33 27.09 -3.78
CA GLN A 266 -3.14 25.89 -3.79
C GLN A 266 -3.18 25.23 -5.16
N THR A 267 -3.13 23.90 -5.16
CA THR A 267 -3.29 23.09 -6.36
C THR A 267 -4.25 21.96 -6.11
N ASN A 268 -4.96 21.55 -7.14
CA ASN A 268 -5.79 20.35 -7.10
C ASN A 268 -5.77 19.67 -8.46
N SER A 269 -6.00 18.38 -8.44
CA SER A 269 -6.23 17.59 -9.65
C SER A 269 -7.14 16.41 -9.33
N GLY A 270 -7.93 16.01 -10.30
CA GLY A 270 -8.79 14.83 -10.20
C GLY A 270 -8.76 14.07 -11.51
N LYS A 271 -8.82 12.75 -11.43
CA LYS A 271 -8.97 11.87 -12.58
C LYS A 271 -9.79 10.66 -12.19
N GLY A 272 -10.41 10.02 -13.17
CA GLY A 272 -11.11 8.76 -13.01
C GLY A 272 -11.12 7.98 -14.30
N SER A 273 -11.28 6.69 -14.18
CA SER A 273 -11.50 5.80 -15.30
C SER A 273 -12.56 4.75 -14.99
N GLU A 274 -13.22 4.29 -16.02
CA GLU A 274 -14.27 3.28 -15.95
C GLU A 274 -14.06 2.29 -17.07
N TYR A 275 -14.16 1.00 -16.76
CA TYR A 275 -13.93 -0.07 -17.72
C TYR A 275 -14.92 -1.21 -17.50
N THR A 276 -15.45 -1.74 -18.60
CA THR A 276 -16.32 -2.92 -18.60
C THR A 276 -15.84 -3.90 -19.65
N SER A 277 -15.82 -5.18 -19.30
CA SER A 277 -15.51 -6.28 -20.22
C SER A 277 -16.49 -7.43 -20.06
N ASN A 278 -16.89 -8.01 -21.17
CA ASN A 278 -17.69 -9.24 -21.22
C ASN A 278 -16.90 -10.32 -21.93
N SER A 279 -16.85 -11.51 -21.36
CA SER A 279 -16.11 -12.64 -21.90
C SER A 279 -16.99 -13.89 -21.94
N VAL A 280 -16.89 -14.65 -23.03
CA VAL A 280 -17.44 -16.00 -23.13
C VAL A 280 -16.29 -16.97 -23.32
N PHE A 281 -16.29 -18.05 -22.56
CA PHE A 281 -15.23 -19.04 -22.60
C PHE A 281 -15.77 -20.46 -22.47
N GLY A 282 -15.01 -21.42 -23.00
CA GLY A 282 -15.37 -22.84 -22.96
C GLY A 282 -14.15 -23.74 -22.99
N ARG A 283 -14.33 -24.97 -22.48
CA ARG A 283 -13.30 -26.02 -22.48
C ARG A 283 -13.97 -27.36 -22.64
N VAL A 284 -13.37 -28.21 -23.49
CA VAL A 284 -13.73 -29.61 -23.64
C VAL A 284 -12.51 -30.47 -23.32
N ILE A 285 -12.69 -31.46 -22.47
CA ILE A 285 -11.68 -32.49 -22.17
C ILE A 285 -12.35 -33.84 -22.52
N TYR A 286 -11.65 -34.65 -23.27
CA TYR A 286 -12.10 -35.98 -23.67
C TYR A 286 -10.98 -36.99 -23.42
N SER A 287 -11.31 -38.11 -22.80
CA SER A 287 -10.45 -39.26 -22.62
C SER A 287 -11.14 -40.53 -23.13
N TYR A 288 -10.36 -41.48 -23.64
CA TYR A 288 -10.82 -42.75 -24.09
C TYR A 288 -9.99 -43.87 -23.47
N ALA A 289 -10.63 -44.82 -22.82
CA ALA A 289 -10.04 -46.06 -22.28
C ALA A 289 -8.76 -45.83 -21.42
N ASP A 290 -8.85 -45.02 -20.40
CA ASP A 290 -7.83 -44.90 -19.33
C ASP A 290 -8.11 -45.91 -18.20
#